data_1926b1781d34b03142dda13e7541d9bd
#
_entry.id   1926b1781d34b03142dda13e7541d9bd
#
_cell.length_a   1.000
_cell.length_b   1.000
_cell.length_c   1.000
_cell.angle_alpha   90.00
_cell.angle_beta   90.00
_cell.angle_gamma   90.00
#
_symmetry.space_group_name_H-M   'P 1'
#
loop_
_entity.id
_entity.type
_entity.pdbx_description
1 polymer ?
#
loop_
_entity_poly.entity_id
_entity_poly.type
_entity_poly.pdbx_seq_one_letter_code
_entity_poly.pdbx_strand_id
1 'polypeptide(L)'
;MTSQFSKNKNNSENEAEISLWLDYMVEPTTLESLLDYCKNLLANGQSNEVINSMANEVTVAVDKVWKGIESDHPDYDCRKGCSWCCHQNVSVTWPELLKVYNYLGKNLDPTQLNVLRKKSNKRADELIGKSTNKRLEQQIGCVFLEGDMCTIHAARPLQCRGGFSEEENYCRNLLEDPKNTQQAVRDGRLRGKFLIAPKLVYNSAQVAMTYAMKDIGMEGSVYELTVA
;
A
#
# COMPACT_ATOMS: atom_id res chain seq x y z
N MET A 1 26.16 -19.59 8.40
CA MET A 1 25.52 -18.89 9.53
C MET A 1 24.08 -18.63 9.10
N THR A 2 23.20 -19.50 9.53
CA THR A 2 21.76 -19.48 9.19
C THR A 2 21.06 -18.50 10.10
N SER A 3 20.61 -17.40 9.52
CA SER A 3 19.75 -16.41 10.20
C SER A 3 18.37 -17.04 10.40
N GLN A 4 18.01 -17.32 11.65
CA GLN A 4 16.64 -17.67 12.04
C GLN A 4 15.78 -16.40 11.95
N PHE A 5 15.06 -16.26 10.84
CA PHE A 5 13.93 -15.34 10.79
C PHE A 5 12.84 -15.89 11.71
N SER A 6 12.61 -15.19 12.80
CA SER A 6 11.52 -15.43 13.74
C SER A 6 10.19 -15.44 12.97
N LYS A 7 9.54 -16.60 12.92
CA LYS A 7 8.15 -16.74 12.47
C LYS A 7 7.27 -15.99 13.46
N ASN A 8 6.89 -14.78 13.11
CA ASN A 8 6.09 -13.91 13.96
C ASN A 8 4.63 -14.38 14.01
N LYS A 9 4.04 -14.27 15.19
CA LYS A 9 2.61 -14.48 15.52
C LYS A 9 1.63 -13.55 14.77
N ASN A 10 2.10 -12.76 13.83
CA ASN A 10 1.30 -11.79 13.05
C ASN A 10 0.46 -12.44 11.92
N ASN A 11 0.62 -13.74 11.61
CA ASN A 11 -0.15 -14.35 10.53
C ASN A 11 -1.65 -14.43 10.82
N SER A 12 -2.05 -14.70 12.06
CA SER A 12 -3.48 -14.80 12.41
C SER A 12 -4.18 -13.42 12.47
N GLU A 13 -3.46 -12.38 12.88
CA GLU A 13 -3.96 -11.00 12.85
C GLU A 13 -4.06 -10.47 11.42
N ASN A 14 -3.09 -10.78 10.56
CA ASN A 14 -3.15 -10.43 9.13
C ASN A 14 -4.26 -11.18 8.38
N GLU A 15 -4.48 -12.46 8.69
CA GLU A 15 -5.60 -13.23 8.09
C GLU A 15 -6.95 -12.70 8.56
N ALA A 16 -7.07 -12.30 9.82
CA ALA A 16 -8.29 -11.67 10.34
C ALA A 16 -8.51 -10.27 9.75
N GLU A 17 -7.44 -9.51 9.54
CA GLU A 17 -7.51 -8.19 8.89
C GLU A 17 -7.87 -8.30 7.42
N ILE A 18 -7.30 -9.26 6.68
CA ILE A 18 -7.68 -9.57 5.29
C ILE A 18 -9.14 -10.06 5.22
N SER A 19 -9.59 -10.90 6.15
CA SER A 19 -10.99 -11.33 6.26
C SER A 19 -11.93 -10.16 6.52
N LEU A 20 -11.57 -9.25 7.43
CA LEU A 20 -12.37 -8.05 7.70
C LEU A 20 -12.49 -7.12 6.46
N TRP A 21 -11.45 -7.08 5.62
CA TRP A 21 -11.46 -6.31 4.37
C TRP A 21 -12.30 -6.97 3.28
N LEU A 22 -12.37 -8.31 3.26
CA LEU A 22 -13.21 -9.09 2.33
C LEU A 22 -14.70 -8.91 2.65
N ASP A 23 -15.07 -8.78 3.93
CA ASP A 23 -16.43 -8.52 4.38
C ASP A 23 -16.91 -7.08 4.07
N TYR A 24 -15.99 -6.15 3.79
CA TYR A 24 -16.26 -4.77 3.42
C TYR A 24 -16.27 -4.59 1.88
N MET A 25 -17.29 -5.14 1.23
CA MET A 25 -17.91 -4.66 -0.02
C MET A 25 -16.99 -4.44 -1.24
N VAL A 26 -16.32 -5.47 -1.68
CA VAL A 26 -16.03 -5.60 -3.11
C VAL A 26 -17.13 -6.46 -3.69
N GLU A 27 -17.81 -6.00 -4.75
CA GLU A 27 -18.68 -6.88 -5.53
C GLU A 27 -17.89 -8.16 -5.84
N PRO A 28 -18.35 -9.36 -5.43
CA PRO A 28 -17.60 -10.61 -5.62
C PRO A 28 -17.13 -10.80 -7.06
N THR A 29 -17.95 -10.39 -8.03
CA THR A 29 -17.65 -10.41 -9.47
C THR A 29 -16.42 -9.56 -9.84
N THR A 30 -16.17 -8.45 -9.17
CA THR A 30 -14.99 -7.59 -9.44
C THR A 30 -13.73 -8.26 -8.92
N LEU A 31 -13.77 -8.85 -7.73
CA LEU A 31 -12.62 -9.56 -7.16
C LEU A 31 -12.30 -10.81 -7.98
N GLU A 32 -13.30 -11.60 -8.36
CA GLU A 32 -13.15 -12.79 -9.20
C GLU A 32 -12.51 -12.44 -10.55
N SER A 33 -13.02 -11.39 -11.21
CA SER A 33 -12.46 -10.92 -12.49
C SER A 33 -11.01 -10.48 -12.38
N LEU A 34 -10.64 -9.78 -11.30
CA LEU A 34 -9.25 -9.39 -11.02
C LEU A 34 -8.37 -10.60 -10.71
N LEU A 35 -8.88 -11.57 -9.96
CA LEU A 35 -8.17 -12.80 -9.65
C LEU A 35 -7.88 -13.62 -10.92
N ASP A 36 -8.89 -13.80 -11.77
CA ASP A 36 -8.74 -14.49 -13.05
C ASP A 36 -7.75 -13.76 -13.97
N TYR A 37 -7.80 -12.43 -13.99
CA TYR A 37 -6.84 -11.62 -14.74
C TYR A 37 -5.40 -11.85 -14.23
N CYS A 38 -5.18 -11.83 -12.92
CA CYS A 38 -3.87 -12.12 -12.31
C CYS A 38 -3.39 -13.54 -12.65
N LYS A 39 -4.28 -14.55 -12.56
CA LYS A 39 -3.95 -15.94 -12.91
C LYS A 39 -3.55 -16.10 -14.37
N ASN A 40 -4.27 -15.45 -15.29
CA ASN A 40 -3.94 -15.45 -16.72
C ASN A 40 -2.56 -14.84 -16.99
N LEU A 41 -2.20 -13.75 -16.29
CA LEU A 41 -0.88 -13.15 -16.42
C LEU A 41 0.22 -14.08 -15.89
N LEU A 42 -0.03 -14.81 -14.81
CA LEU A 42 0.90 -15.78 -14.23
C LEU A 42 0.99 -17.12 -15.01
N ALA A 43 0.06 -17.40 -15.92
CA ALA A 43 0.13 -18.58 -16.78
C ALA A 43 1.38 -18.58 -17.68
N ASN A 44 2.00 -17.43 -17.92
CA ASN A 44 3.25 -17.30 -18.68
C ASN A 44 4.52 -17.66 -17.89
N GLY A 45 4.39 -18.05 -16.62
CA GLY A 45 5.50 -18.47 -15.75
C GLY A 45 5.52 -17.79 -14.40
N GLN A 46 6.52 -18.15 -13.58
CA GLN A 46 6.66 -17.67 -12.19
C GLN A 46 7.98 -16.91 -11.97
N SER A 47 8.59 -16.39 -13.03
CA SER A 47 9.82 -15.61 -12.90
C SER A 47 9.52 -14.23 -12.30
N ASN A 48 10.53 -13.59 -11.71
CA ASN A 48 10.40 -12.23 -11.18
C ASN A 48 9.95 -11.22 -12.25
N GLU A 49 10.32 -11.46 -13.52
CA GLU A 49 9.91 -10.61 -14.65
C GLU A 49 8.40 -10.73 -14.89
N VAL A 50 7.86 -11.98 -14.88
CA VAL A 50 6.42 -12.24 -15.08
C VAL A 50 5.63 -11.64 -13.92
N ILE A 51 6.06 -11.85 -12.68
CA ILE A 51 5.41 -11.30 -11.47
C ILE A 51 5.43 -9.77 -11.48
N ASN A 52 6.56 -9.17 -11.85
CA ASN A 52 6.66 -7.71 -11.99
C ASN A 52 5.77 -7.17 -13.13
N SER A 53 5.67 -7.89 -14.25
CA SER A 53 4.75 -7.53 -15.34
C SER A 53 3.32 -7.56 -14.86
N MET A 54 2.90 -8.62 -14.17
CA MET A 54 1.58 -8.71 -13.55
C MET A 54 1.29 -7.52 -12.65
N ALA A 55 2.20 -7.15 -11.75
CA ALA A 55 2.00 -6.00 -10.86
C ALA A 55 1.83 -4.68 -11.62
N ASN A 56 2.56 -4.49 -12.72
CA ASN A 56 2.42 -3.31 -13.59
C ASN A 56 1.08 -3.29 -14.32
N GLU A 57 0.70 -4.41 -14.94
CA GLU A 57 -0.54 -4.53 -15.73
C GLU A 57 -1.78 -4.38 -14.84
N VAL A 58 -1.79 -5.04 -13.68
CA VAL A 58 -2.85 -4.87 -12.68
C VAL A 58 -2.95 -3.42 -12.20
N THR A 59 -1.81 -2.77 -11.93
CA THR A 59 -1.82 -1.33 -11.58
C THR A 59 -2.46 -0.47 -12.66
N VAL A 60 -2.09 -0.69 -13.93
CA VAL A 60 -2.65 0.06 -15.07
C VAL A 60 -4.14 -0.23 -15.22
N ALA A 61 -4.56 -1.47 -15.04
CA ALA A 61 -5.97 -1.85 -15.13
C ALA A 61 -6.83 -1.13 -14.08
N VAL A 62 -6.41 -1.16 -12.81
CA VAL A 62 -7.18 -0.49 -11.74
C VAL A 62 -7.08 1.03 -11.78
N ASP A 63 -5.97 1.61 -12.26
CA ASP A 63 -5.89 3.05 -12.54
C ASP A 63 -6.95 3.47 -13.59
N LYS A 64 -7.17 2.63 -14.62
CA LYS A 64 -8.23 2.88 -15.62
C LYS A 64 -9.62 2.75 -15.03
N VAL A 65 -9.86 1.72 -14.19
CA VAL A 65 -11.15 1.56 -13.50
C VAL A 65 -11.45 2.79 -12.65
N TRP A 66 -10.51 3.21 -11.79
CA TRP A 66 -10.71 4.41 -10.99
C TRP A 66 -10.98 5.65 -11.85
N LYS A 67 -10.19 5.86 -12.89
CA LYS A 67 -10.35 6.99 -13.82
C LYS A 67 -11.72 7.01 -14.51
N GLY A 68 -12.29 5.84 -14.76
CA GLY A 68 -13.61 5.70 -15.38
C GLY A 68 -14.78 6.06 -14.48
N ILE A 69 -14.61 5.98 -13.15
CA ILE A 69 -15.66 6.26 -12.16
C ILE A 69 -15.36 7.50 -11.31
N GLU A 70 -14.20 8.13 -11.48
CA GLU A 70 -13.72 9.24 -10.65
C GLU A 70 -14.71 10.41 -10.61
N SER A 71 -15.34 10.73 -11.75
CA SER A 71 -16.32 11.81 -11.86
C SER A 71 -17.64 11.58 -11.10
N ASP A 72 -17.90 10.33 -10.70
CA ASP A 72 -19.12 9.96 -9.97
C ASP A 72 -18.93 10.09 -8.44
N HIS A 73 -17.73 10.52 -8.03
CA HIS A 73 -17.33 10.67 -6.62
C HIS A 73 -17.02 12.12 -6.27
N PRO A 74 -17.06 12.47 -4.97
CA PRO A 74 -16.69 13.81 -4.52
C PRO A 74 -15.27 14.21 -4.94
N ASP A 75 -15.08 15.51 -5.16
CA ASP A 75 -13.76 16.09 -5.36
C ASP A 75 -12.83 15.80 -4.18
N TYR A 76 -11.54 15.80 -4.44
CA TYR A 76 -10.53 15.53 -3.42
C TYR A 76 -9.34 16.49 -3.53
N ASP A 77 -8.74 16.80 -2.39
CA ASP A 77 -7.63 17.75 -2.28
C ASP A 77 -6.24 17.12 -2.58
N CYS A 78 -6.20 15.79 -2.83
CA CYS A 78 -4.93 15.09 -3.07
C CYS A 78 -4.25 15.58 -4.35
N ARG A 79 -3.02 16.10 -4.21
CA ARG A 79 -2.23 16.68 -5.32
C ARG A 79 -0.75 16.39 -5.14
N LYS A 80 0.03 16.69 -6.18
CA LYS A 80 1.48 16.64 -6.09
C LYS A 80 1.97 17.57 -4.96
N GLY A 81 2.82 17.03 -4.08
CA GLY A 81 3.33 17.74 -2.89
C GLY A 81 2.47 17.55 -1.63
N CYS A 82 1.33 16.87 -1.71
CA CYS A 82 0.59 16.45 -0.53
C CYS A 82 1.23 15.18 0.05
N SER A 83 1.72 15.24 1.29
CA SER A 83 2.51 14.18 1.93
C SER A 83 1.93 13.62 3.24
N TRP A 84 0.78 14.11 3.69
CA TRP A 84 0.20 13.76 5.00
C TRP A 84 0.02 12.24 5.18
N CYS A 85 -0.47 11.52 4.15
CA CYS A 85 -0.65 10.07 4.20
C CYS A 85 0.67 9.27 4.16
N CYS A 86 1.79 9.89 3.82
CA CYS A 86 3.11 9.24 3.81
C CYS A 86 3.65 8.90 5.22
N HIS A 87 2.90 9.19 6.27
CA HIS A 87 3.22 8.85 7.66
C HIS A 87 2.42 7.65 8.19
N GLN A 88 1.61 7.02 7.33
CA GLN A 88 0.84 5.82 7.66
C GLN A 88 1.63 4.55 7.30
N ASN A 89 1.22 3.42 7.89
CA ASN A 89 1.69 2.12 7.45
C ASN A 89 1.15 1.84 6.04
N VAL A 90 1.99 1.28 5.19
CA VAL A 90 1.62 0.92 3.83
C VAL A 90 1.83 -0.57 3.64
N SER A 91 0.73 -1.30 3.49
CA SER A 91 0.76 -2.72 3.16
C SER A 91 1.08 -2.91 1.69
N VAL A 92 1.99 -3.83 1.40
CA VAL A 92 2.44 -4.15 0.04
C VAL A 92 2.53 -5.66 -0.15
N THR A 93 2.21 -6.12 -1.34
CA THR A 93 2.39 -7.51 -1.75
C THR A 93 3.77 -7.73 -2.35
N TRP A 94 4.21 -8.99 -2.45
CA TRP A 94 5.48 -9.32 -3.10
C TRP A 94 5.58 -8.79 -4.55
N PRO A 95 4.55 -8.88 -5.41
CA PRO A 95 4.59 -8.28 -6.74
C PRO A 95 4.81 -6.75 -6.72
N GLU A 96 4.21 -6.04 -5.77
CA GLU A 96 4.42 -4.60 -5.63
C GLU A 96 5.84 -4.26 -5.14
N LEU A 97 6.42 -5.08 -4.25
CA LEU A 97 7.82 -4.93 -3.84
C LEU A 97 8.78 -5.11 -5.02
N LEU A 98 8.56 -6.13 -5.86
CA LEU A 98 9.34 -6.31 -7.09
C LEU A 98 9.22 -5.12 -8.04
N LYS A 99 8.03 -4.55 -8.17
CA LYS A 99 7.81 -3.34 -8.98
C LYS A 99 8.60 -2.15 -8.43
N VAL A 100 8.57 -1.92 -7.12
CA VAL A 100 9.36 -0.84 -6.48
C VAL A 100 10.85 -1.12 -6.64
N TYR A 101 11.31 -2.34 -6.38
CA TYR A 101 12.71 -2.74 -6.54
C TYR A 101 13.22 -2.50 -7.96
N ASN A 102 12.48 -2.94 -8.98
CA ASN A 102 12.83 -2.73 -10.38
C ASN A 102 12.83 -1.24 -10.78
N TYR A 103 11.90 -0.45 -10.23
CA TYR A 103 11.89 0.99 -10.42
C TYR A 103 13.15 1.64 -9.85
N LEU A 104 13.53 1.29 -8.63
CA LEU A 104 14.72 1.81 -7.98
C LEU A 104 15.99 1.45 -8.75
N GLY A 105 16.12 0.19 -9.18
CA GLY A 105 17.28 -0.26 -9.97
C GLY A 105 17.43 0.41 -11.35
N LYS A 106 16.32 0.91 -11.93
CA LYS A 106 16.34 1.64 -13.20
C LYS A 106 16.62 3.14 -13.05
N ASN A 107 16.33 3.72 -11.88
CA ASN A 107 16.33 5.17 -11.69
C ASN A 107 17.42 5.68 -10.73
N LEU A 108 18.04 4.78 -9.96
CA LEU A 108 19.08 5.14 -9.00
C LEU A 108 20.40 4.45 -9.36
N ASP A 109 21.51 5.18 -9.22
CA ASP A 109 22.83 4.61 -9.30
C ASP A 109 23.21 3.77 -8.04
N PRO A 110 24.30 2.97 -8.07
CA PRO A 110 24.69 2.14 -6.94
C PRO A 110 24.95 2.92 -5.65
N THR A 111 25.42 4.16 -5.74
CA THR A 111 25.68 5.02 -4.57
C THR A 111 24.37 5.46 -3.94
N GLN A 112 23.41 5.92 -4.74
CA GLN A 112 22.06 6.30 -4.31
C GLN A 112 21.32 5.12 -3.70
N LEU A 113 21.40 3.92 -4.32
CA LEU A 113 20.83 2.70 -3.77
C LEU A 113 21.42 2.34 -2.40
N ASN A 114 22.72 2.49 -2.22
CA ASN A 114 23.37 2.23 -0.92
C ASN A 114 22.94 3.24 0.16
N VAL A 115 22.78 4.51 -0.20
CA VAL A 115 22.24 5.54 0.70
C VAL A 115 20.80 5.21 1.10
N LEU A 116 19.94 4.86 0.12
CA LEU A 116 18.56 4.47 0.37
C LEU A 116 18.48 3.23 1.26
N ARG A 117 19.31 2.20 1.02
CA ARG A 117 19.37 1.00 1.86
C ARG A 117 19.71 1.32 3.32
N LYS A 118 20.68 2.20 3.56
CA LYS A 118 21.01 2.64 4.93
C LYS A 118 19.86 3.39 5.59
N LYS A 119 19.19 4.27 4.83
CA LYS A 119 18.00 5.00 5.28
C LYS A 119 16.86 4.05 5.62
N SER A 120 16.59 3.03 4.76
CA SER A 120 15.59 1.99 4.99
C SER A 120 15.86 1.19 6.25
N ASN A 121 17.09 0.69 6.43
CA ASN A 121 17.44 -0.08 7.63
C ASN A 121 17.21 0.75 8.91
N LYS A 122 17.70 1.99 8.94
CA LYS A 122 17.46 2.89 10.08
C LYS A 122 15.97 3.11 10.33
N ARG A 123 15.18 3.31 9.27
CA ARG A 123 13.74 3.53 9.37
C ARG A 123 13.02 2.26 9.83
N ALA A 124 13.43 1.09 9.36
CA ALA A 124 12.92 -0.19 9.81
C ALA A 124 13.14 -0.40 11.32
N ASP A 125 14.35 -0.12 11.83
CA ASP A 125 14.66 -0.16 13.26
C ASP A 125 13.77 0.78 14.08
N GLU A 126 13.46 1.96 13.54
CA GLU A 126 12.55 2.92 14.17
C GLU A 126 11.09 2.43 14.20
N LEU A 127 10.68 1.57 13.26
CA LEU A 127 9.29 1.13 13.09
C LEU A 127 8.98 -0.24 13.68
N ILE A 128 9.96 -1.13 13.81
CA ILE A 128 9.76 -2.48 14.33
C ILE A 128 9.04 -2.44 15.69
N GLY A 129 7.94 -3.18 15.79
CA GLY A 129 7.13 -3.30 17.00
C GLY A 129 6.25 -2.08 17.31
N LYS A 130 6.18 -1.07 16.44
CA LYS A 130 5.30 0.08 16.61
C LYS A 130 3.98 -0.09 15.89
N SER A 131 2.88 0.20 16.59
CA SER A 131 1.55 0.30 16.00
C SER A 131 1.45 1.52 15.07
N THR A 132 0.45 1.50 14.17
CA THR A 132 0.13 2.65 13.29
C THR A 132 -0.08 3.94 14.08
N ASN A 133 -0.78 3.88 15.22
CA ASN A 133 -0.99 5.05 16.06
C ASN A 133 0.32 5.61 16.60
N LYS A 134 1.26 4.73 17.03
CA LYS A 134 2.57 5.14 17.53
C LYS A 134 3.42 5.79 16.44
N ARG A 135 3.32 5.32 15.20
CA ARG A 135 3.99 5.91 14.03
C ARG A 135 3.44 7.30 13.73
N LEU A 136 2.12 7.48 13.75
CA LEU A 136 1.48 8.78 13.57
C LEU A 136 1.86 9.77 14.69
N GLU A 137 1.81 9.35 15.96
CA GLU A 137 2.22 10.16 17.10
C GLU A 137 3.68 10.64 17.01
N GLN A 138 4.56 9.83 16.44
CA GLN A 138 5.97 10.16 16.24
C GLN A 138 6.25 10.82 14.89
N GLN A 139 5.23 11.00 14.06
CA GLN A 139 5.33 11.58 12.73
C GLN A 139 6.42 10.93 11.86
N ILE A 140 6.56 9.59 11.96
CA ILE A 140 7.58 8.85 11.23
C ILE A 140 7.14 8.72 9.77
N GLY A 141 7.77 9.47 8.89
CA GLY A 141 7.49 9.46 7.45
C GLY A 141 8.00 8.21 6.75
N CYS A 142 7.40 7.88 5.61
CA CYS A 142 7.84 6.84 4.70
C CYS A 142 9.31 7.05 4.29
N VAL A 143 10.05 5.96 4.08
CA VAL A 143 11.46 6.01 3.64
C VAL A 143 11.65 6.72 2.30
N PHE A 144 10.62 6.66 1.44
CA PHE A 144 10.60 7.28 0.12
C PHE A 144 10.08 8.73 0.12
N LEU A 145 9.81 9.30 1.27
CA LEU A 145 9.42 10.71 1.39
C LEU A 145 10.69 11.58 1.49
N GLU A 146 10.84 12.52 0.54
CA GLU A 146 11.89 13.54 0.54
C GLU A 146 11.25 14.92 0.33
N GLY A 147 11.34 15.76 1.35
CA GLY A 147 10.48 16.93 1.43
C GLY A 147 9.01 16.48 1.39
N ASP A 148 8.21 17.10 0.56
CA ASP A 148 6.80 16.73 0.34
C ASP A 148 6.60 15.84 -0.90
N MET A 149 7.67 15.19 -1.38
CA MET A 149 7.63 14.42 -2.62
C MET A 149 7.94 12.94 -2.39
N CYS A 150 7.13 12.07 -2.99
CA CYS A 150 7.39 10.64 -3.03
C CYS A 150 8.40 10.33 -4.14
N THR A 151 9.59 9.83 -3.79
CA THR A 151 10.66 9.49 -4.75
C THR A 151 10.33 8.30 -5.64
N ILE A 152 9.37 7.45 -5.22
CA ILE A 152 8.85 6.32 -6.00
C ILE A 152 7.43 6.57 -6.53
N HIS A 153 7.01 7.83 -6.74
CA HIS A 153 5.61 8.15 -7.09
C HIS A 153 5.10 7.36 -8.30
N ALA A 154 5.91 7.15 -9.32
CA ALA A 154 5.54 6.37 -10.51
C ALA A 154 5.31 4.87 -10.19
N ALA A 155 6.07 4.33 -9.23
CA ALA A 155 5.99 2.93 -8.79
C ALA A 155 5.27 2.74 -7.45
N ARG A 156 4.59 3.80 -6.94
CA ARG A 156 3.93 3.74 -5.62
C ARG A 156 2.95 2.57 -5.53
N PRO A 157 2.89 1.89 -4.36
CA PRO A 157 1.99 0.78 -4.12
C PRO A 157 0.52 1.12 -4.31
N LEU A 158 -0.31 0.11 -4.52
CA LEU A 158 -1.75 0.25 -4.74
C LEU A 158 -2.44 0.94 -3.55
N GLN A 159 -2.07 0.61 -2.32
CA GLN A 159 -2.59 1.30 -1.14
C GLN A 159 -2.31 2.82 -1.16
N CYS A 160 -1.13 3.23 -1.63
CA CYS A 160 -0.81 4.65 -1.79
C CYS A 160 -1.60 5.30 -2.94
N ARG A 161 -1.96 4.51 -3.99
CA ARG A 161 -2.75 4.99 -5.13
C ARG A 161 -4.21 5.20 -4.76
N GLY A 162 -4.76 4.34 -3.89
CA GLY A 162 -6.14 4.43 -3.42
C GLY A 162 -6.38 5.42 -2.27
N GLY A 163 -5.34 6.09 -1.79
CA GLY A 163 -5.44 7.02 -0.67
C GLY A 163 -5.87 8.42 -1.10
N PHE A 164 -7.17 8.65 -1.27
CA PHE A 164 -7.74 9.95 -1.59
C PHE A 164 -8.54 10.52 -0.41
N SER A 165 -8.47 11.83 -0.20
CA SER A 165 -9.22 12.54 0.82
C SER A 165 -9.92 13.76 0.24
N GLU A 166 -11.20 13.96 0.60
CA GLU A 166 -11.99 15.15 0.25
C GLU A 166 -11.33 16.44 0.79
N GLU A 167 -10.64 16.36 1.93
CA GLU A 167 -10.08 17.52 2.62
C GLU A 167 -8.64 17.26 3.08
N GLU A 168 -7.70 18.08 2.65
CA GLU A 168 -6.30 18.03 3.09
C GLU A 168 -6.19 18.28 4.60
N ASN A 169 -6.97 19.20 5.15
CA ASN A 169 -6.96 19.51 6.59
C ASN A 169 -7.32 18.30 7.45
N TYR A 170 -8.18 17.41 6.97
CA TYR A 170 -8.48 16.16 7.67
C TYR A 170 -7.22 15.28 7.78
N CYS A 171 -6.47 15.14 6.70
CA CYS A 171 -5.22 14.36 6.71
C CYS A 171 -4.16 15.00 7.61
N ARG A 172 -4.06 16.34 7.60
CA ARG A 172 -3.17 17.10 8.49
C ARG A 172 -3.51 16.81 9.96
N ASN A 173 -4.77 16.95 10.33
CA ASN A 173 -5.23 16.73 11.70
C ASN A 173 -5.00 15.28 12.15
N LEU A 174 -5.14 14.30 11.25
CA LEU A 174 -4.81 12.90 11.57
C LEU A 174 -3.33 12.69 11.90
N LEU A 175 -2.43 13.49 11.34
CA LEU A 175 -1.00 13.43 11.63
C LEU A 175 -0.62 14.29 12.84
N GLU A 176 -1.13 15.53 12.94
CA GLU A 176 -0.74 16.48 13.98
C GLU A 176 -1.42 16.18 15.33
N ASP A 177 -2.67 15.70 15.30
CA ASP A 177 -3.46 15.36 16.49
C ASP A 177 -4.28 14.07 16.27
N PRO A 178 -3.58 12.91 16.11
CA PRO A 178 -4.23 11.65 15.73
C PRO A 178 -5.27 11.18 16.75
N LYS A 179 -5.01 11.36 18.06
CA LYS A 179 -5.91 10.89 19.12
C LYS A 179 -7.24 11.61 19.11
N ASN A 180 -7.21 12.93 19.14
CA ASN A 180 -8.44 13.73 19.17
C ASN A 180 -9.20 13.65 17.86
N THR A 181 -8.50 13.61 16.70
CA THR A 181 -9.13 13.45 15.39
C THR A 181 -9.84 12.10 15.27
N GLN A 182 -9.18 11.00 15.63
CA GLN A 182 -9.79 9.67 15.63
C GLN A 182 -10.96 9.57 16.62
N GLN A 183 -10.82 10.17 17.80
CA GLN A 183 -11.90 10.20 18.78
C GLN A 183 -13.11 11.00 18.27
N ALA A 184 -12.87 12.15 17.64
CA ALA A 184 -13.94 12.94 17.04
C ALA A 184 -14.71 12.19 15.94
N VAL A 185 -14.01 11.36 15.16
CA VAL A 185 -14.65 10.48 14.16
C VAL A 185 -15.47 9.39 14.83
N ARG A 186 -14.93 8.70 15.85
CA ARG A 186 -15.67 7.66 16.60
C ARG A 186 -16.93 8.19 17.28
N ASP A 187 -16.86 9.41 17.82
CA ASP A 187 -17.99 10.07 18.49
C ASP A 187 -19.03 10.67 17.51
N GLY A 188 -18.78 10.56 16.20
CA GLY A 188 -19.62 11.18 15.17
C GLY A 188 -19.55 12.70 15.10
N ARG A 189 -18.61 13.34 15.84
CA ARG A 189 -18.38 14.79 15.82
C ARG A 189 -17.65 15.26 14.57
N LEU A 190 -16.92 14.36 13.93
CA LEU A 190 -16.21 14.58 12.67
C LEU A 190 -16.51 13.42 11.71
N ARG A 191 -16.87 13.75 10.47
CA ARG A 191 -16.98 12.75 9.40
C ARG A 191 -15.59 12.45 8.85
N GLY A 192 -15.27 11.17 8.67
CA GLY A 192 -14.07 10.76 7.92
C GLY A 192 -14.14 11.24 6.47
N LYS A 193 -13.01 11.70 5.95
CA LYS A 193 -12.93 12.36 4.65
C LYS A 193 -12.19 11.53 3.58
N PHE A 194 -11.82 10.29 3.89
CA PHE A 194 -11.24 9.40 2.88
C PHE A 194 -12.33 8.88 1.94
N LEU A 195 -12.03 8.90 0.64
CA LEU A 195 -12.86 8.27 -0.37
C LEU A 195 -12.77 6.76 -0.26
N ILE A 196 -13.92 6.10 -0.14
CA ILE A 196 -13.98 4.63 0.02
C ILE A 196 -13.77 3.94 -1.33
N ALA A 197 -14.38 4.43 -2.41
CA ALA A 197 -14.36 3.79 -3.72
C ALA A 197 -12.94 3.55 -4.28
N PRO A 198 -12.04 4.54 -4.37
CA PRO A 198 -10.68 4.27 -4.84
C PRO A 198 -9.96 3.29 -3.91
N LYS A 199 -10.15 3.40 -2.60
CA LYS A 199 -9.56 2.47 -1.65
C LYS A 199 -9.99 1.03 -1.92
N LEU A 200 -11.27 0.80 -2.20
CA LEU A 200 -11.81 -0.52 -2.55
C LEU A 200 -11.20 -1.04 -3.86
N VAL A 201 -11.20 -0.23 -4.92
CA VAL A 201 -10.64 -0.59 -6.22
C VAL A 201 -9.19 -1.07 -6.10
N TYR A 202 -8.34 -0.30 -5.42
CA TYR A 202 -6.92 -0.64 -5.30
C TYR A 202 -6.65 -1.79 -4.33
N ASN A 203 -7.39 -1.89 -3.22
CA ASN A 203 -7.26 -3.01 -2.28
C ASN A 203 -7.71 -4.33 -2.90
N SER A 204 -8.77 -4.33 -3.72
CA SER A 204 -9.21 -5.54 -4.44
C SER A 204 -8.11 -6.12 -5.31
N ALA A 205 -7.33 -5.25 -5.97
CA ALA A 205 -6.20 -5.67 -6.78
C ALA A 205 -5.07 -6.27 -5.93
N GLN A 206 -4.79 -5.73 -4.74
CA GLN A 206 -3.83 -6.34 -3.81
C GLN A 206 -4.28 -7.73 -3.37
N VAL A 207 -5.54 -7.88 -3.02
CA VAL A 207 -6.14 -9.17 -2.64
C VAL A 207 -6.06 -10.16 -3.80
N ALA A 208 -6.45 -9.76 -5.00
CA ALA A 208 -6.40 -10.61 -6.20
C ALA A 208 -4.98 -11.10 -6.49
N MET A 209 -3.97 -10.22 -6.48
CA MET A 209 -2.57 -10.61 -6.65
C MET A 209 -2.10 -11.58 -5.56
N THR A 210 -2.47 -11.32 -4.30
CA THR A 210 -2.14 -12.19 -3.15
C THR A 210 -2.68 -13.61 -3.34
N TYR A 211 -3.95 -13.75 -3.72
CA TYR A 211 -4.55 -15.06 -3.98
C TYR A 211 -3.99 -15.73 -5.22
N ALA A 212 -3.76 -14.99 -6.31
CA ALA A 212 -3.15 -15.55 -7.50
C ALA A 212 -1.74 -16.10 -7.22
N MET A 213 -0.94 -15.45 -6.39
CA MET A 213 0.36 -15.94 -5.95
C MET A 213 0.23 -17.22 -5.11
N LYS A 214 -0.72 -17.26 -4.17
CA LYS A 214 -1.00 -18.46 -3.35
C LYS A 214 -1.44 -19.66 -4.21
N ASP A 215 -2.27 -19.44 -5.20
CA ASP A 215 -2.79 -20.50 -6.08
C ASP A 215 -1.69 -21.20 -6.90
N ILE A 216 -0.59 -20.51 -7.21
CA ILE A 216 0.58 -21.10 -7.89
C ILE A 216 1.66 -21.58 -6.90
N GLY A 217 1.33 -21.67 -5.62
CA GLY A 217 2.24 -22.16 -4.57
C GLY A 217 3.34 -21.18 -4.16
N MET A 218 3.21 -19.90 -4.55
CA MET A 218 4.14 -18.84 -4.14
C MET A 218 3.65 -18.16 -2.86
N GLU A 219 4.55 -17.42 -2.21
CA GLU A 219 4.21 -16.70 -1.00
C GLU A 219 3.25 -15.53 -1.31
N GLY A 220 2.07 -15.54 -0.68
CA GLY A 220 1.07 -14.49 -0.76
C GLY A 220 1.05 -13.66 0.53
N SER A 221 2.20 -13.36 1.11
CA SER A 221 2.27 -12.51 2.29
C SER A 221 2.17 -11.03 1.95
N VAL A 222 1.68 -10.27 2.92
CA VAL A 222 1.64 -8.81 2.89
C VAL A 222 2.70 -8.27 3.83
N TYR A 223 3.43 -7.26 3.38
CA TYR A 223 4.55 -6.66 4.08
C TYR A 223 4.27 -5.18 4.36
N GLU A 224 4.95 -4.61 5.33
CA GLU A 224 4.98 -3.14 5.47
C GLU A 224 6.12 -2.58 4.59
N LEU A 225 5.80 -1.61 3.74
CA LEU A 225 6.68 -1.09 2.68
C LEU A 225 8.07 -0.65 3.17
N THR A 226 8.17 -0.12 4.39
CA THR A 226 9.42 0.45 4.90
C THR A 226 10.32 -0.60 5.56
N VAL A 227 9.73 -1.74 6.01
CA VAL A 227 10.44 -2.84 6.69
C VAL A 227 10.58 -4.11 5.85
N ALA A 228 10.07 -4.09 4.61
CA ALA A 228 10.09 -5.19 3.66
C ALA A 228 11.45 -5.41 2.99
#